data_b7f63cf1f8918c5d036049d18f124b55
#
_entry.id   b7f63cf1f8918c5d036049d18f124b55
#
_cell.length_a   1.000
_cell.length_b   1.000
_cell.length_c   1.000
_cell.angle_alpha   90.00
_cell.angle_beta   90.00
_cell.angle_gamma   90.00
#
_symmetry.space_group_name_H-M   'P 1'
#
loop_
_entity.id
_entity.type
_entity.pdbx_description
1 polymer ?
#
loop_
_entity_poly.entity_id
_entity_poly.type
_entity_poly.pdbx_seq_one_letter_code
_entity_poly.pdbx_strand_id
1 'polypeptide(L)'
;MVAEPAPEERTKRLISTGSVELDKKMGGGIPAGSLTLVEGQSDAGKSVLVQQLTWGGLRDGFRVLFYTTENTSRSLLNQMSDLGLDIEDYFLLGHINIYPVPQAFTEDQSRSIFQVLRHHIAQQQDRDLVIVDSLTTFISHVSDQETLTFFTLCKEFCDMSKTVIFTMHTYALGEQMLIRLRSICDAHLRLRVEEVGERLVKALEVAKVRGAEKSTGNVISFDVEPNLGMRIVPITKAKA
;
A
#
# COMPACT_ATOMS: atom_id res chain seq x y z
N MET A 1 -44.15 22.84 1.59
CA MET A 1 -42.66 22.81 1.67
C MET A 1 -42.30 21.39 2.08
N VAL A 2 -41.88 20.58 1.13
CA VAL A 2 -41.35 19.24 1.39
C VAL A 2 -39.88 19.41 1.74
N ALA A 3 -39.49 18.96 2.93
CA ALA A 3 -38.06 19.02 3.35
C ALA A 3 -37.25 18.13 2.43
N GLU A 4 -36.18 18.68 1.83
CA GLU A 4 -35.18 17.89 1.14
C GLU A 4 -34.59 16.88 2.14
N PRO A 5 -34.44 15.60 1.72
CA PRO A 5 -33.78 14.61 2.57
C PRO A 5 -32.34 15.06 2.82
N ALA A 6 -31.91 14.99 4.08
CA ALA A 6 -30.54 15.27 4.47
C ALA A 6 -29.58 14.37 3.64
N PRO A 7 -28.40 14.87 3.26
CA PRO A 7 -27.43 14.08 2.51
C PRO A 7 -27.09 12.83 3.36
N GLU A 8 -27.35 11.65 2.80
CA GLU A 8 -26.90 10.40 3.40
C GLU A 8 -25.40 10.52 3.70
N GLU A 9 -25.02 10.36 4.96
CA GLU A 9 -23.62 10.20 5.35
C GLU A 9 -23.06 9.03 4.54
N ARG A 10 -22.30 9.33 3.48
CA ARG A 10 -21.51 8.33 2.76
C ARG A 10 -20.58 7.69 3.78
N THR A 11 -20.94 6.54 4.32
CA THR A 11 -20.05 5.72 5.13
C THR A 11 -18.76 5.55 4.34
N LYS A 12 -17.67 6.11 4.86
CA LYS A 12 -16.36 6.07 4.22
C LYS A 12 -15.94 4.61 4.11
N ARG A 13 -15.89 4.10 2.89
CA ARG A 13 -15.42 2.75 2.63
C ARG A 13 -13.92 2.69 2.96
N LEU A 14 -13.51 1.74 3.77
CA LEU A 14 -12.11 1.53 4.18
C LEU A 14 -11.61 0.22 3.58
N ILE A 15 -10.32 0.15 3.26
CA ILE A 15 -9.65 -1.08 2.89
C ILE A 15 -9.06 -1.68 4.16
N SER A 16 -9.58 -2.81 4.56
CA SER A 16 -9.11 -3.59 5.70
C SER A 16 -7.82 -4.33 5.37
N THR A 17 -7.01 -4.58 6.39
CA THR A 17 -5.92 -5.56 6.31
C THR A 17 -6.44 -7.00 6.49
N GLY A 18 -7.72 -7.17 6.82
CA GLY A 18 -8.30 -8.44 7.24
C GLY A 18 -7.99 -8.83 8.68
N SER A 19 -7.18 -8.05 9.38
CA SER A 19 -6.88 -8.20 10.81
C SER A 19 -7.54 -7.07 11.60
N VAL A 20 -8.55 -7.39 12.38
CA VAL A 20 -9.29 -6.41 13.21
C VAL A 20 -8.37 -5.62 14.15
N GLU A 21 -7.35 -6.29 14.68
CA GLU A 21 -6.40 -5.66 15.60
C GLU A 21 -5.50 -4.67 14.87
N LEU A 22 -4.98 -5.03 13.70
CA LEU A 22 -4.13 -4.17 12.88
C LEU A 22 -4.93 -2.98 12.34
N ASP A 23 -6.13 -3.21 11.82
CA ASP A 23 -7.02 -2.16 11.35
C ASP A 23 -7.34 -1.14 12.44
N LYS A 24 -7.67 -1.61 13.65
CA LYS A 24 -7.92 -0.74 14.80
C LYS A 24 -6.72 0.16 15.12
N LYS A 25 -5.50 -0.35 14.99
CA LYS A 25 -4.26 0.41 15.21
C LYS A 25 -3.93 1.36 14.06
N MET A 26 -4.38 1.04 12.84
CA MET A 26 -4.22 1.86 11.65
C MET A 26 -5.31 2.95 11.50
N GLY A 27 -6.23 3.06 12.45
CA GLY A 27 -7.32 4.04 12.40
C GLY A 27 -8.57 3.56 11.69
N GLY A 28 -8.71 2.26 11.46
CA GLY A 28 -9.82 1.57 10.80
C GLY A 28 -9.45 0.92 9.47
N GLY A 29 -8.31 1.24 8.92
CA GLY A 29 -7.85 0.80 7.59
C GLY A 29 -7.43 1.97 6.69
N ILE A 30 -7.25 1.70 5.40
CA ILE A 30 -6.90 2.73 4.41
C ILE A 30 -8.18 3.27 3.76
N PRO A 31 -8.43 4.58 3.78
CA PRO A 31 -9.61 5.16 3.15
C PRO A 31 -9.64 4.91 1.64
N ALA A 32 -10.77 4.43 1.12
CA ALA A 32 -10.99 4.32 -0.31
C ALA A 32 -10.91 5.71 -0.98
N GLY A 33 -10.41 5.77 -2.20
CA GLY A 33 -10.17 7.02 -2.90
C GLY A 33 -8.94 7.78 -2.38
N SER A 34 -7.99 7.11 -1.69
CA SER A 34 -6.78 7.73 -1.17
C SER A 34 -5.52 7.30 -1.90
N LEU A 35 -4.53 8.19 -1.94
CA LEU A 35 -3.16 7.88 -2.34
C LEU A 35 -2.33 7.57 -1.10
N THR A 36 -1.79 6.36 -1.04
CA THR A 36 -1.05 5.84 0.11
C THR A 36 0.40 5.54 -0.26
N LEU A 37 1.33 6.02 0.54
CA LEU A 37 2.74 5.68 0.48
C LEU A 37 3.12 4.76 1.65
N VAL A 38 3.66 3.59 1.32
CA VAL A 38 4.24 2.63 2.26
C VAL A 38 5.74 2.64 2.06
N GLU A 39 6.48 3.30 2.93
CA GLU A 39 7.94 3.37 2.84
C GLU A 39 8.63 2.56 3.93
N GLY A 40 9.87 2.15 3.68
CA GLY A 40 10.65 1.45 4.69
C GLY A 40 11.94 0.82 4.15
N GLN A 41 12.74 0.31 5.07
CA GLN A 41 13.95 -0.43 4.76
C GLN A 41 13.66 -1.74 4.02
N SER A 42 14.68 -2.38 3.46
CA SER A 42 14.58 -3.77 3.03
C SER A 42 14.13 -4.65 4.20
N ASP A 43 13.38 -5.69 3.90
CA ASP A 43 12.89 -6.68 4.87
C ASP A 43 12.03 -6.14 6.03
N ALA A 44 11.64 -4.85 5.98
CA ALA A 44 10.79 -4.26 7.00
C ALA A 44 9.32 -4.71 6.93
N GLY A 45 8.92 -5.50 5.92
CA GLY A 45 7.56 -6.05 5.79
C GLY A 45 6.61 -5.22 4.90
N LYS A 46 7.13 -4.33 4.05
CA LYS A 46 6.30 -3.53 3.12
C LYS A 46 5.41 -4.39 2.22
N SER A 47 6.01 -5.38 1.55
CA SER A 47 5.28 -6.29 0.65
C SER A 47 4.23 -7.11 1.40
N VAL A 48 4.55 -7.58 2.61
CA VAL A 48 3.58 -8.31 3.44
C VAL A 48 2.38 -7.41 3.82
N LEU A 49 2.62 -6.15 4.17
CA LEU A 49 1.54 -5.21 4.49
C LEU A 49 0.62 -4.98 3.28
N VAL A 50 1.17 -4.76 2.08
CA VAL A 50 0.32 -4.54 0.89
C VAL A 50 -0.35 -5.81 0.40
N GLN A 51 0.26 -6.99 0.60
CA GLN A 51 -0.38 -8.28 0.37
C GLN A 51 -1.58 -8.46 1.31
N GLN A 52 -1.43 -8.08 2.56
CA GLN A 52 -2.50 -8.16 3.55
C GLN A 52 -3.64 -7.17 3.25
N LEU A 53 -3.32 -5.94 2.85
CA LEU A 53 -4.31 -4.97 2.35
C LEU A 53 -5.01 -5.46 1.06
N THR A 54 -4.27 -6.15 0.19
CA THR A 54 -4.84 -6.79 -1.01
C THR A 54 -5.87 -7.84 -0.64
N TRP A 55 -5.51 -8.74 0.26
CA TRP A 55 -6.39 -9.82 0.70
C TRP A 55 -7.63 -9.28 1.43
N GLY A 56 -7.46 -8.34 2.37
CA GLY A 56 -8.59 -7.70 3.05
C GLY A 56 -9.50 -6.94 2.08
N GLY A 57 -8.92 -6.17 1.15
CA GLY A 57 -9.68 -5.46 0.12
C GLY A 57 -10.49 -6.39 -0.78
N LEU A 58 -9.93 -7.52 -1.23
CA LEU A 58 -10.64 -8.51 -2.02
C LEU A 58 -11.83 -9.11 -1.24
N ARG A 59 -11.66 -9.41 0.04
CA ARG A 59 -12.73 -9.88 0.91
C ARG A 59 -13.84 -8.87 1.09
N ASP A 60 -13.50 -7.58 1.10
CA ASP A 60 -14.45 -6.46 1.18
C ASP A 60 -15.05 -6.09 -0.19
N GLY A 61 -14.77 -6.90 -1.23
CA GLY A 61 -15.33 -6.78 -2.57
C GLY A 61 -14.67 -5.71 -3.44
N PHE A 62 -13.46 -5.25 -3.11
CA PHE A 62 -12.67 -4.41 -4.01
C PHE A 62 -12.11 -5.24 -5.17
N ARG A 63 -12.06 -4.65 -6.35
CA ARG A 63 -11.38 -5.22 -7.52
C ARG A 63 -9.97 -4.67 -7.61
N VAL A 64 -8.99 -5.55 -7.63
CA VAL A 64 -7.58 -5.19 -7.43
C VAL A 64 -6.78 -5.25 -8.73
N LEU A 65 -5.87 -4.29 -8.87
CA LEU A 65 -4.84 -4.24 -9.88
C LEU A 65 -3.48 -4.23 -9.17
N PHE A 66 -2.72 -5.31 -9.28
CA PHE A 66 -1.46 -5.48 -8.57
C PHE A 66 -0.28 -5.52 -9.54
N TYR A 67 0.59 -4.51 -9.47
CA TYR A 67 1.86 -4.48 -10.19
C TYR A 67 2.97 -4.90 -9.23
N THR A 68 3.78 -5.87 -9.65
CA THR A 68 4.91 -6.35 -8.85
C THR A 68 6.21 -6.30 -9.65
N THR A 69 7.27 -5.77 -9.04
CA THR A 69 8.62 -5.75 -9.63
C THR A 69 9.49 -6.91 -9.16
N GLU A 70 9.08 -7.59 -8.09
CA GLU A 70 9.90 -8.62 -7.43
C GLU A 70 9.38 -10.05 -7.65
N ASN A 71 8.12 -10.19 -8.07
CA ASN A 71 7.45 -11.47 -8.16
C ASN A 71 6.89 -11.75 -9.55
N THR A 72 6.83 -13.01 -9.93
CA THR A 72 5.90 -13.49 -10.95
C THR A 72 4.50 -13.64 -10.34
N SER A 73 3.45 -13.70 -11.16
CA SER A 73 2.08 -13.93 -10.65
C SER A 73 2.01 -15.20 -9.79
N ARG A 74 2.65 -16.28 -10.22
CA ARG A 74 2.69 -17.54 -9.48
C ARG A 74 3.44 -17.40 -8.15
N SER A 75 4.59 -16.72 -8.15
CA SER A 75 5.37 -16.50 -6.94
C SER A 75 4.58 -15.67 -5.91
N LEU A 76 3.86 -14.64 -6.36
CA LEU A 76 3.03 -13.82 -5.48
C LEU A 76 1.87 -14.61 -4.87
N LEU A 77 1.17 -15.43 -5.69
CA LEU A 77 0.10 -16.31 -5.20
C LEU A 77 0.61 -17.27 -4.11
N ASN A 78 1.74 -17.95 -4.38
CA ASN A 78 2.35 -18.85 -3.41
C ASN A 78 2.75 -18.13 -2.11
N GLN A 79 3.43 -16.97 -2.22
CA GLN A 79 3.80 -16.17 -1.02
C GLN A 79 2.60 -15.76 -0.18
N MET A 80 1.52 -15.34 -0.83
CA MET A 80 0.30 -14.95 -0.12
C MET A 80 -0.37 -16.16 0.53
N SER A 81 -0.41 -17.31 -0.15
CA SER A 81 -0.93 -18.56 0.41
C SER A 81 -0.11 -19.02 1.63
N ASP A 82 1.23 -18.95 1.57
CA ASP A 82 2.13 -19.28 2.69
C ASP A 82 1.90 -18.38 3.93
N LEU A 83 1.40 -17.16 3.71
CA LEU A 83 1.02 -16.23 4.77
C LEU A 83 -0.43 -16.42 5.26
N GLY A 84 -1.18 -17.39 4.71
CA GLY A 84 -2.59 -17.56 5.01
C GLY A 84 -3.50 -16.50 4.36
N LEU A 85 -2.99 -15.77 3.38
CA LEU A 85 -3.67 -14.72 2.62
C LEU A 85 -4.07 -15.26 1.25
N ASP A 86 -4.80 -16.36 1.20
CA ASP A 86 -5.15 -17.03 -0.05
C ASP A 86 -6.05 -16.15 -0.94
N ILE A 87 -5.59 -15.92 -2.18
CA ILE A 87 -6.28 -15.13 -3.20
C ILE A 87 -6.49 -15.89 -4.51
N GLU A 88 -6.23 -17.20 -4.55
CA GLU A 88 -6.25 -17.99 -5.79
C GLU A 88 -7.62 -17.94 -6.45
N ASP A 89 -8.71 -18.12 -5.71
CA ASP A 89 -10.08 -18.01 -6.21
C ASP A 89 -10.38 -16.62 -6.77
N TYR A 90 -9.94 -15.57 -6.10
CA TYR A 90 -10.11 -14.19 -6.60
C TYR A 90 -9.34 -13.94 -7.89
N PHE A 91 -8.16 -14.55 -8.04
CA PHE A 91 -7.36 -14.48 -9.26
C PHE A 91 -8.05 -15.23 -10.41
N LEU A 92 -8.51 -16.44 -10.20
CA LEU A 92 -9.23 -17.25 -11.21
C LEU A 92 -10.53 -16.57 -11.67
N LEU A 93 -11.25 -15.94 -10.74
CA LEU A 93 -12.49 -15.21 -11.04
C LEU A 93 -12.26 -13.79 -11.61
N GLY A 94 -11.00 -13.37 -11.76
CA GLY A 94 -10.65 -12.06 -12.31
C GLY A 94 -10.97 -10.87 -11.40
N HIS A 95 -11.09 -11.08 -10.08
CA HIS A 95 -11.23 -9.99 -9.12
C HIS A 95 -9.90 -9.30 -8.83
N ILE A 96 -8.80 -9.97 -9.05
CA ILE A 96 -7.44 -9.40 -9.03
C ILE A 96 -6.73 -9.72 -10.33
N ASN A 97 -6.05 -8.70 -10.88
CA ASN A 97 -5.10 -8.88 -11.97
C ASN A 97 -3.69 -8.60 -11.46
N ILE A 98 -2.76 -9.50 -11.71
CA ILE A 98 -1.37 -9.40 -11.28
C ILE A 98 -0.49 -9.20 -12.51
N TYR A 99 0.26 -8.08 -12.53
CA TYR A 99 1.16 -7.71 -13.63
C TYR A 99 2.61 -7.69 -13.13
N PRO A 100 3.39 -8.73 -13.43
CA PRO A 100 4.83 -8.70 -13.23
C PRO A 100 5.45 -7.64 -14.14
N VAL A 101 6.25 -6.75 -13.56
CA VAL A 101 6.96 -5.71 -14.29
C VAL A 101 8.46 -5.97 -14.17
N PRO A 102 9.22 -5.97 -15.28
CA PRO A 102 10.67 -6.24 -15.24
C PRO A 102 11.41 -5.26 -14.31
N GLN A 103 12.44 -5.74 -13.63
CA GLN A 103 13.25 -4.91 -12.72
C GLN A 103 14.31 -4.07 -13.43
N ALA A 104 14.76 -4.50 -14.61
CA ALA A 104 15.84 -3.83 -15.34
C ALA A 104 15.27 -2.91 -16.41
N PHE A 105 15.43 -1.62 -16.20
CA PHE A 105 15.08 -0.58 -17.17
C PHE A 105 16.31 0.25 -17.53
N THR A 106 16.40 0.64 -18.81
CA THR A 106 17.21 1.78 -19.21
C THR A 106 16.50 3.08 -18.80
N GLU A 107 17.22 4.22 -18.78
CA GLU A 107 16.58 5.52 -18.48
C GLU A 107 15.36 5.80 -19.37
N ASP A 108 15.48 5.51 -20.67
CA ASP A 108 14.37 5.71 -21.62
C ASP A 108 13.17 4.80 -21.33
N GLN A 109 13.43 3.55 -20.93
CA GLN A 109 12.37 2.63 -20.52
C GLN A 109 11.70 3.07 -19.20
N SER A 110 12.47 3.60 -18.25
CA SER A 110 11.93 4.10 -16.98
C SER A 110 11.02 5.31 -17.17
N ARG A 111 11.35 6.22 -18.07
CA ARG A 111 10.47 7.33 -18.45
C ARG A 111 9.19 6.85 -19.12
N SER A 112 9.31 5.86 -20.00
CA SER A 112 8.15 5.27 -20.69
C SER A 112 7.23 4.52 -19.72
N ILE A 113 7.78 3.86 -18.68
CA ILE A 113 7.01 3.00 -17.80
C ILE A 113 5.97 3.77 -16.98
N PHE A 114 6.27 4.99 -16.52
CA PHE A 114 5.28 5.82 -15.84
C PHE A 114 4.11 6.18 -16.75
N GLN A 115 4.37 6.44 -18.02
CA GLN A 115 3.31 6.72 -18.99
C GLN A 115 2.49 5.45 -19.25
N VAL A 116 3.13 4.31 -19.43
CA VAL A 116 2.48 3.02 -19.65
C VAL A 116 1.63 2.65 -18.44
N LEU A 117 2.19 2.75 -17.22
CA LEU A 117 1.51 2.45 -15.98
C LEU A 117 0.27 3.35 -15.80
N ARG A 118 0.42 4.65 -15.98
CA ARG A 118 -0.67 5.62 -15.95
C ARG A 118 -1.78 5.28 -16.94
N HIS A 119 -1.39 5.04 -18.21
CA HIS A 119 -2.34 4.71 -19.27
C HIS A 119 -3.10 3.41 -18.95
N HIS A 120 -2.39 2.39 -18.52
CA HIS A 120 -3.00 1.12 -18.16
C HIS A 120 -3.95 1.26 -16.96
N ILE A 121 -3.57 1.98 -15.90
CA ILE A 121 -4.46 2.26 -14.75
C ILE A 121 -5.71 3.03 -15.20
N ALA A 122 -5.57 4.00 -16.09
CA ALA A 122 -6.70 4.79 -16.60
C ALA A 122 -7.70 3.95 -17.41
N GLN A 123 -7.21 2.94 -18.15
CA GLN A 123 -8.06 2.03 -18.92
C GLN A 123 -8.84 1.04 -18.04
N GLN A 124 -8.36 0.72 -16.85
CA GLN A 124 -8.97 -0.24 -15.93
C GLN A 124 -10.06 0.43 -15.06
N GLN A 125 -11.17 0.82 -15.68
CA GLN A 125 -12.22 1.58 -14.98
C GLN A 125 -12.94 0.76 -13.90
N ASP A 126 -12.96 -0.56 -14.04
CA ASP A 126 -13.60 -1.50 -13.12
C ASP A 126 -12.72 -1.92 -11.94
N ARG A 127 -11.55 -1.29 -11.75
CA ARG A 127 -10.62 -1.57 -10.66
C ARG A 127 -10.64 -0.47 -9.62
N ASP A 128 -10.88 -0.85 -8.37
CA ASP A 128 -11.02 0.07 -7.25
C ASP A 128 -9.69 0.33 -6.53
N LEU A 129 -8.86 -0.72 -6.42
CA LEU A 129 -7.60 -0.71 -5.67
C LEU A 129 -6.44 -1.03 -6.58
N VAL A 130 -5.48 -0.11 -6.65
CA VAL A 130 -4.23 -0.24 -7.42
C VAL A 130 -3.07 -0.33 -6.45
N ILE A 131 -2.27 -1.38 -6.58
CA ILE A 131 -1.06 -1.60 -5.78
C ILE A 131 0.16 -1.67 -6.71
N VAL A 132 1.23 -0.99 -6.34
CA VAL A 132 2.53 -1.09 -7.02
C VAL A 132 3.60 -1.44 -5.98
N ASP A 133 4.08 -2.67 -6.04
CA ASP A 133 5.09 -3.23 -5.14
C ASP A 133 6.30 -3.75 -5.94
N SER A 134 7.37 -2.98 -6.07
CA SER A 134 7.65 -1.67 -5.49
C SER A 134 7.86 -0.61 -6.57
N LEU A 135 7.61 0.66 -6.20
CA LEU A 135 7.86 1.80 -7.07
C LEU A 135 9.35 2.15 -7.18
N THR A 136 10.18 1.63 -6.29
CA THR A 136 11.62 1.94 -6.18
C THR A 136 12.35 1.82 -7.50
N THR A 137 12.16 0.73 -8.22
CA THR A 137 12.83 0.46 -9.50
C THR A 137 12.49 1.51 -10.56
N PHE A 138 11.25 2.01 -10.56
CA PHE A 138 10.80 2.99 -11.54
C PHE A 138 11.38 4.39 -11.28
N ILE A 139 11.46 4.80 -10.00
CA ILE A 139 11.92 6.13 -9.63
C ILE A 139 13.44 6.28 -9.65
N SER A 140 14.19 5.18 -9.59
CA SER A 140 15.67 5.21 -9.56
C SER A 140 16.31 5.78 -10.83
N HIS A 141 15.55 5.87 -11.92
CA HIS A 141 16.06 6.27 -13.24
C HIS A 141 15.29 7.44 -13.87
N VAL A 142 14.48 8.13 -13.10
CA VAL A 142 13.70 9.29 -13.55
C VAL A 142 14.00 10.50 -12.67
N SER A 143 13.70 11.70 -13.19
CA SER A 143 13.90 12.94 -12.43
C SER A 143 12.89 13.10 -11.30
N ASP A 144 13.25 13.90 -10.30
CA ASP A 144 12.35 14.32 -9.22
C ASP A 144 11.06 14.95 -9.77
N GLN A 145 11.16 15.72 -10.84
CA GLN A 145 9.99 16.36 -11.45
C GLN A 145 9.03 15.35 -12.09
N GLU A 146 9.55 14.33 -12.78
CA GLU A 146 8.75 13.26 -13.37
C GLU A 146 8.07 12.44 -12.27
N THR A 147 8.79 12.15 -11.19
CA THR A 147 8.25 11.45 -10.02
C THR A 147 7.09 12.26 -9.38
N LEU A 148 7.28 13.56 -9.14
CA LEU A 148 6.22 14.43 -8.59
C LEU A 148 4.99 14.48 -9.51
N THR A 149 5.23 14.61 -10.81
CA THR A 149 4.14 14.62 -11.81
C THR A 149 3.37 13.31 -11.77
N PHE A 150 4.04 12.17 -11.68
CA PHE A 150 3.40 10.86 -11.58
C PHE A 150 2.53 10.75 -10.31
N PHE A 151 3.02 11.16 -9.13
CA PHE A 151 2.23 11.15 -7.90
C PHE A 151 1.03 12.07 -7.98
N THR A 152 1.17 13.25 -8.59
CA THR A 152 0.05 14.18 -8.80
C THR A 152 -1.02 13.58 -9.68
N LEU A 153 -0.64 12.91 -10.77
CA LEU A 153 -1.58 12.20 -11.65
C LEU A 153 -2.26 11.02 -10.95
N CYS A 154 -1.53 10.31 -10.09
CA CYS A 154 -2.15 9.25 -9.27
C CYS A 154 -3.16 9.82 -8.27
N LYS A 155 -2.95 11.04 -7.79
CA LYS A 155 -3.95 11.72 -6.96
C LYS A 155 -5.24 12.03 -7.74
N GLU A 156 -5.15 12.38 -9.03
CA GLU A 156 -6.33 12.53 -9.89
C GLU A 156 -7.12 11.22 -10.02
N PHE A 157 -6.45 10.06 -10.07
CA PHE A 157 -7.15 8.76 -10.03
C PHE A 157 -7.89 8.54 -8.71
N CYS A 158 -7.30 9.01 -7.62
CA CYS A 158 -7.97 8.93 -6.30
C CYS A 158 -9.21 9.82 -6.24
N ASP A 159 -9.18 11.00 -6.85
CA ASP A 159 -10.33 11.89 -6.97
C ASP A 159 -11.46 11.26 -7.82
N MET A 160 -11.11 10.33 -8.73
CA MET A 160 -12.03 9.48 -9.50
C MET A 160 -12.39 8.16 -8.77
N SER A 161 -12.24 8.11 -7.47
CA SER A 161 -12.59 6.99 -6.57
C SER A 161 -11.70 5.75 -6.65
N LYS A 162 -10.54 5.79 -7.34
CA LYS A 162 -9.54 4.73 -7.23
C LYS A 162 -8.73 4.90 -5.94
N THR A 163 -8.33 3.80 -5.34
CA THR A 163 -7.34 3.82 -4.25
C THR A 163 -6.00 3.37 -4.81
N VAL A 164 -4.95 4.11 -4.52
CA VAL A 164 -3.61 3.81 -5.03
C VAL A 164 -2.64 3.65 -3.87
N ILE A 165 -1.95 2.52 -3.80
CA ILE A 165 -0.95 2.21 -2.77
C ILE A 165 0.38 1.91 -3.43
N PHE A 166 1.41 2.64 -3.05
CA PHE A 166 2.79 2.42 -3.47
C PHE A 166 3.65 1.92 -2.32
N THR A 167 4.47 0.90 -2.57
CA THR A 167 5.60 0.61 -1.69
C THR A 167 6.87 1.24 -2.26
N MET A 168 7.76 1.67 -1.38
CA MET A 168 9.03 2.28 -1.75
C MET A 168 10.10 2.08 -0.67
N HIS A 169 11.34 1.89 -1.10
CA HIS A 169 12.47 1.92 -0.16
C HIS A 169 12.81 3.36 0.24
N THR A 170 13.08 3.58 1.53
CA THR A 170 13.43 4.92 2.05
C THR A 170 14.68 5.53 1.43
N TYR A 171 15.59 4.71 0.95
CA TYR A 171 16.84 5.15 0.29
C TYR A 171 16.67 5.49 -1.20
N ALA A 172 15.50 5.25 -1.78
CA ALA A 172 15.27 5.45 -3.22
C ALA A 172 15.31 6.92 -3.65
N LEU A 173 15.04 7.83 -2.72
CA LEU A 173 14.97 9.27 -2.96
C LEU A 173 15.64 10.05 -1.81
N GLY A 174 16.11 11.27 -2.12
CA GLY A 174 16.58 12.20 -1.11
C GLY A 174 15.47 12.68 -0.17
N GLU A 175 15.82 13.06 1.06
CA GLU A 175 14.85 13.43 2.11
C GLU A 175 13.93 14.57 1.69
N GLN A 176 14.43 15.57 0.97
CA GLN A 176 13.59 16.68 0.48
C GLN A 176 12.48 16.20 -0.46
N MET A 177 12.80 15.23 -1.33
CA MET A 177 11.84 14.66 -2.24
C MET A 177 10.82 13.79 -1.50
N LEU A 178 11.26 13.00 -0.53
CA LEU A 178 10.37 12.21 0.34
C LEU A 178 9.36 13.10 1.08
N ILE A 179 9.78 14.25 1.62
CA ILE A 179 8.89 15.21 2.27
C ILE A 179 7.80 15.68 1.31
N ARG A 180 8.15 15.97 0.05
CA ARG A 180 7.19 16.39 -0.97
C ARG A 180 6.18 15.28 -1.30
N LEU A 181 6.63 14.05 -1.49
CA LEU A 181 5.76 12.90 -1.78
C LEU A 181 4.81 12.61 -0.60
N ARG A 182 5.34 12.62 0.63
CA ARG A 182 4.54 12.45 1.86
C ARG A 182 3.46 13.53 2.00
N SER A 183 3.70 14.75 1.49
CA SER A 183 2.69 15.83 1.51
C SER A 183 1.56 15.59 0.53
N ILE A 184 1.85 15.06 -0.67
CA ILE A 184 0.85 14.72 -1.70
C ILE A 184 -0.04 13.57 -1.24
N CYS A 185 0.53 12.54 -0.60
CA CYS A 185 -0.19 11.35 -0.17
C CYS A 185 -1.21 11.67 0.93
N ASP A 186 -2.34 10.95 0.92
CA ASP A 186 -3.38 11.01 1.95
C ASP A 186 -3.02 10.15 3.15
N ALA A 187 -2.39 9.00 2.90
CA ALA A 187 -1.88 8.13 3.94
C ALA A 187 -0.37 7.90 3.76
N HIS A 188 0.33 7.82 4.88
CA HIS A 188 1.75 7.55 4.93
C HIS A 188 2.03 6.55 6.05
N LEU A 189 2.52 5.38 5.66
CA LEU A 189 2.90 4.27 6.52
C LEU A 189 4.40 4.06 6.40
N ARG A 190 5.10 4.03 7.52
CA ARG A 190 6.55 3.80 7.56
C ARG A 190 6.85 2.49 8.27
N LEU A 191 7.57 1.61 7.60
CA LEU A 191 8.05 0.37 8.17
C LEU A 191 9.55 0.44 8.44
N ARG A 192 9.95 -0.05 9.60
CA ARG A 192 11.36 -0.10 9.99
C ARG A 192 11.65 -1.37 10.77
N VAL A 193 12.91 -1.75 10.81
CA VAL A 193 13.44 -2.79 11.67
C VAL A 193 14.16 -2.10 12.82
N GLU A 194 13.79 -2.42 14.04
CA GLU A 194 14.38 -1.88 15.26
C GLU A 194 15.08 -3.00 16.03
N GLU A 195 16.21 -2.68 16.63
CA GLU A 195 16.90 -3.58 17.54
C GLU A 195 16.37 -3.34 18.98
N VAL A 196 15.81 -4.38 19.56
CA VAL A 196 15.29 -4.34 20.94
C VAL A 196 15.97 -5.44 21.75
N GLY A 197 16.99 -5.08 22.50
CA GLY A 197 17.89 -6.04 23.15
C GLY A 197 18.64 -6.87 22.09
N GLU A 198 18.50 -8.20 22.13
CA GLU A 198 19.14 -9.13 21.18
C GLU A 198 18.21 -9.52 20.00
N ARG A 199 17.07 -8.85 19.85
CA ARG A 199 16.07 -9.19 18.83
C ARG A 199 15.84 -8.06 17.86
N LEU A 200 15.67 -8.41 16.59
CA LEU A 200 15.18 -7.50 15.56
C LEU A 200 13.65 -7.56 15.55
N VAL A 201 13.02 -6.41 15.73
CA VAL A 201 11.56 -6.25 15.76
C VAL A 201 11.14 -5.35 14.60
N LYS A 202 10.12 -5.77 13.87
CA LYS A 202 9.53 -4.93 12.82
C LYS A 202 8.54 -3.97 13.45
N ALA A 203 8.58 -2.71 13.01
CA ALA A 203 7.67 -1.66 13.48
C ALA A 203 6.99 -0.97 12.29
N LEU A 204 5.68 -0.85 12.38
CA LEU A 204 4.84 -0.06 11.50
C LEU A 204 4.44 1.24 12.20
N GLU A 205 4.86 2.37 11.68
CA GLU A 205 4.45 3.70 12.10
C GLU A 205 3.34 4.20 11.17
N VAL A 206 2.18 4.49 11.74
CA VAL A 206 1.06 5.13 11.03
C VAL A 206 1.25 6.64 11.13
N ALA A 207 2.11 7.18 10.26
CA ALA A 207 2.52 8.58 10.32
C ALA A 207 1.38 9.54 9.93
N LYS A 208 0.49 9.13 9.02
CA LYS A 208 -0.61 9.95 8.52
C LYS A 208 -1.67 9.06 7.89
N VAL A 209 -2.94 9.30 8.19
CA VAL A 209 -4.09 8.78 7.44
C VAL A 209 -5.18 9.85 7.45
N ARG A 210 -5.35 10.57 6.35
CA ARG A 210 -6.42 11.57 6.20
C ARG A 210 -7.77 10.87 6.10
N GLY A 211 -8.69 11.27 6.94
CA GLY A 211 -10.03 10.69 6.98
C GLY A 211 -10.13 9.36 7.74
N ALA A 212 -9.12 9.01 8.53
CA ALA A 212 -9.19 7.90 9.48
C ALA A 212 -10.35 8.10 10.46
N GLU A 213 -10.99 7.00 10.87
CA GLU A 213 -12.06 7.02 11.86
C GLU A 213 -11.54 7.20 13.29
N LYS A 214 -10.28 6.87 13.53
CA LYS A 214 -9.63 6.88 14.85
C LYS A 214 -8.29 7.59 14.79
N SER A 215 -7.75 7.90 15.97
CA SER A 215 -6.44 8.51 16.13
C SER A 215 -5.35 7.70 15.41
N THR A 216 -4.52 8.40 14.63
CA THR A 216 -3.30 7.90 13.99
C THR A 216 -2.07 8.36 14.77
N GLY A 217 -0.87 7.98 14.33
CA GLY A 217 0.38 8.27 15.05
C GLY A 217 0.83 7.09 15.93
N ASN A 218 0.22 5.92 15.74
CA ASN A 218 0.60 4.70 16.46
C ASN A 218 1.87 4.09 15.86
N VAL A 219 2.71 3.54 16.73
CA VAL A 219 3.77 2.62 16.34
C VAL A 219 3.34 1.21 16.77
N ILE A 220 3.34 0.31 15.82
CA ILE A 220 2.85 -1.06 15.96
C ILE A 220 4.03 -1.99 15.73
N SER A 221 4.40 -2.74 16.73
CA SER A 221 5.40 -3.80 16.57
C SER A 221 4.72 -5.07 16.11
N PHE A 222 5.33 -5.74 15.16
CA PHE A 222 4.76 -6.94 14.57
C PHE A 222 5.85 -7.92 14.12
N ASP A 223 5.46 -9.17 14.03
CA ASP A 223 6.19 -10.23 13.34
C ASP A 223 5.42 -10.70 12.11
N VAL A 224 6.13 -11.32 11.19
CA VAL A 224 5.53 -11.99 10.03
C VAL A 224 5.56 -13.48 10.29
N GLU A 225 4.39 -14.07 10.40
CA GLU A 225 4.26 -15.51 10.71
C GLU A 225 3.61 -16.28 9.54
N PRO A 226 4.13 -17.47 9.22
CA PRO A 226 3.47 -18.36 8.28
C PRO A 226 2.01 -18.62 8.65
N ASN A 227 1.13 -18.69 7.68
CA ASN A 227 -0.33 -18.91 7.82
C ASN A 227 -1.10 -17.82 8.60
N LEU A 228 -0.45 -16.72 9.03
CA LEU A 228 -1.07 -15.65 9.80
C LEU A 228 -0.80 -14.24 9.25
N GLY A 229 0.24 -14.10 8.41
CA GLY A 229 0.66 -12.80 7.93
C GLY A 229 1.27 -11.92 9.02
N MET A 230 0.85 -10.66 9.11
CA MET A 230 1.33 -9.72 10.15
C MET A 230 0.62 -9.97 11.48
N ARG A 231 1.37 -10.34 12.50
CA ARG A 231 0.90 -10.47 13.88
C ARG A 231 1.47 -9.36 14.75
N ILE A 232 0.61 -8.65 15.46
CA ILE A 232 1.02 -7.62 16.43
C ILE A 232 1.71 -8.29 17.62
N VAL A 233 2.89 -7.76 17.97
CA VAL A 233 3.68 -8.21 19.10
C VAL A 233 3.78 -7.07 20.11
N PRO A 234 3.35 -7.26 21.38
CA PRO A 234 3.54 -6.24 22.39
C PRO A 234 5.03 -6.08 22.73
N ILE A 235 5.56 -4.85 22.56
CA ILE A 235 6.89 -4.56 23.10
C ILE A 235 6.75 -4.35 24.60
N THR A 236 7.16 -5.32 25.38
CA THR A 236 7.40 -5.11 26.80
C THR A 236 8.71 -4.33 26.91
N LYS A 237 8.64 -3.00 27.08
CA LYS A 237 9.83 -2.23 27.46
C LYS A 237 10.29 -2.78 28.79
N ALA A 238 11.41 -3.50 28.83
CA ALA A 238 12.10 -3.77 30.06
C ALA A 238 12.40 -2.39 30.67
N LYS A 239 11.82 -2.11 31.84
CA LYS A 239 12.22 -0.95 32.62
C LYS A 239 13.68 -1.19 33.01
N ALA A 240 14.58 -0.33 32.46
CA ALA A 240 15.92 -0.21 32.98
C ALA A 240 15.88 0.44 34.37
#